data_3f97fa7ae8c8204b57bc21927ec04601
#
_entry.id   3f97fa7ae8c8204b57bc21927ec04601
#
_cell.length_a   1.000
_cell.length_b   1.000
_cell.length_c   1.000
_cell.angle_alpha   90.00
_cell.angle_beta   90.00
_cell.angle_gamma   90.00
#
_symmetry.space_group_name_H-M   'P 1'
#
loop_
_entity.id
_entity.type
_entity.pdbx_description
1 polymer ?
#
loop_
_entity_poly.entity_id
_entity_poly.type
_entity_poly.pdbx_seq_one_letter_code
_entity_poly.pdbx_strand_id
1 'polypeptide(L)'
;TLSKEEEITKEYIFKGKNGVAVIVVNGNALFKSLYFAIQVLELKSEAVVVINKADFLEKSGIHVNVEILAKHLGVDVILISALRGIGLNQLIDRCLDVLEGRKKNSKLKINYGSLEPFIEKAEKIVGDRGSAIKALEGDEFILTRLQEEERREIENIAREISEIYGNPEEIIAMHRFRFVEELISSSIKEVKISKVSFGKKLDEIFFSNFGPILAILILFFAIFSSFSINTGFPLNLLMRSIGNEGFAETIESYSIVGIISRIFDSISEFLNENLPDSMWKSLLIDGIIPGVGVIASFFPLILILNLLMSFIEDSGLMSRLAVTMDRLFANFGLTGKSFFPFCINLACNVPGVMASRILETDSERLRVAISSPFVLCQARLLVIILFTAFFFASPLLQSVVVIFIYLLSALLFLFFAAIYREIFKKEKSELLIELPPYHFPSLRVSWWITWTRSKAFIFKVGKIILLFSIFIWFLNSFGLTVFLGKLIAKAFSPIGIESSELGFALLVGFIAKEMIISSLAISFGTSNIFEILSQLGLSMAQAFALIIFISFYTPCIATLAAIYYEIRNLKILLISIVFQLLFAYFLTIVTYTILTL
;
A
#
# COMPACT_ATOMS: atom_id res chain seq x y z
N THR A 1 -7.55 2.95 16.81
CA THR A 1 -8.42 3.66 15.83
C THR A 1 -8.71 2.70 14.69
N LEU A 2 -9.97 2.42 14.50
CA LEU A 2 -10.46 1.47 13.51
C LEU A 2 -10.41 2.08 12.10
N SER A 3 -10.29 1.21 11.09
CA SER A 3 -10.53 1.64 9.71
C SER A 3 -11.97 2.15 9.58
N LYS A 4 -12.27 3.03 8.63
CA LYS A 4 -13.65 3.49 8.41
C LYS A 4 -14.62 2.34 8.11
N GLU A 5 -14.12 1.30 7.46
CA GLU A 5 -14.87 0.09 7.17
C GLU A 5 -15.24 -0.67 8.46
N GLU A 6 -14.30 -0.73 9.40
CA GLU A 6 -14.54 -1.36 10.71
C GLU A 6 -15.47 -0.51 11.58
N GLU A 7 -15.34 0.81 11.52
CA GLU A 7 -16.24 1.74 12.22
C GLU A 7 -17.68 1.63 11.70
N ILE A 8 -17.86 1.58 10.37
CA ILE A 8 -19.17 1.35 9.73
C ILE A 8 -19.72 -0.03 10.12
N THR A 9 -18.88 -1.05 10.12
CA THR A 9 -19.28 -2.41 10.49
C THR A 9 -19.72 -2.48 11.94
N LYS A 10 -18.98 -1.86 12.87
CA LYS A 10 -19.38 -1.75 14.27
C LYS A 10 -20.71 -1.00 14.41
N GLU A 11 -20.83 0.15 13.75
CA GLU A 11 -22.05 0.95 13.80
C GLU A 11 -23.27 0.15 13.32
N TYR A 12 -23.11 -0.64 12.26
CA TYR A 12 -24.18 -1.49 11.73
C TYR A 12 -24.55 -2.65 12.69
N ILE A 13 -23.55 -3.30 13.32
CA ILE A 13 -23.79 -4.36 14.30
C ILE A 13 -24.59 -3.82 15.50
N PHE A 14 -24.25 -2.63 15.98
CA PHE A 14 -24.91 -2.01 17.15
C PHE A 14 -26.25 -1.32 16.84
N LYS A 15 -26.41 -0.71 15.66
CA LYS A 15 -27.65 0.01 15.28
C LYS A 15 -28.64 -0.86 14.51
N GLY A 16 -28.20 -1.91 13.85
CA GLY A 16 -29.02 -2.74 12.98
C GLY A 16 -29.91 -3.70 13.75
N LYS A 17 -31.07 -3.20 14.24
CA LYS A 17 -32.06 -4.04 14.95
C LYS A 17 -32.78 -5.06 14.05
N ASN A 18 -32.85 -4.85 12.74
CA ASN A 18 -33.61 -5.66 11.79
C ASN A 18 -32.74 -6.19 10.65
N GLY A 19 -31.99 -7.24 10.88
CA GLY A 19 -31.20 -7.88 9.82
C GLY A 19 -30.33 -9.01 10.33
N VAL A 20 -30.04 -9.96 9.45
CA VAL A 20 -29.16 -11.11 9.72
C VAL A 20 -27.73 -10.76 9.32
N ALA A 21 -26.80 -10.93 10.25
CA ALA A 21 -25.38 -10.77 9.96
C ALA A 21 -24.82 -12.03 9.27
N VAL A 22 -24.29 -11.88 8.06
CA VAL A 22 -23.58 -12.97 7.39
C VAL A 22 -22.09 -12.82 7.69
N ILE A 23 -21.55 -13.69 8.53
CA ILE A 23 -20.16 -13.66 8.96
C ILE A 23 -19.36 -14.60 8.05
N VAL A 24 -18.52 -14.01 7.19
CA VAL A 24 -17.73 -14.79 6.22
C VAL A 24 -16.38 -15.18 6.84
N VAL A 25 -16.20 -16.46 7.07
CA VAL A 25 -14.97 -17.10 7.55
C VAL A 25 -14.15 -17.57 6.37
N ASN A 26 -12.88 -17.20 6.30
CA ASN A 26 -11.98 -17.64 5.26
C ASN A 26 -11.45 -19.06 5.57
N GLY A 27 -11.77 -20.03 4.72
CA GLY A 27 -11.32 -21.42 4.89
C GLY A 27 -9.80 -21.62 4.86
N ASN A 28 -9.05 -20.67 4.29
CA ASN A 28 -7.58 -20.71 4.29
C ASN A 28 -6.95 -20.17 5.59
N ALA A 29 -7.72 -19.40 6.38
CA ALA A 29 -7.29 -18.74 7.61
C ALA A 29 -8.40 -18.91 8.67
N LEU A 30 -8.70 -20.18 8.99
CA LEU A 30 -9.84 -20.53 9.84
C LEU A 30 -9.72 -19.93 11.24
N PHE A 31 -8.54 -20.02 11.85
CA PHE A 31 -8.31 -19.55 13.21
C PHE A 31 -8.62 -18.06 13.35
N LYS A 32 -7.96 -17.22 12.56
CA LYS A 32 -8.13 -15.75 12.59
C LYS A 32 -9.57 -15.34 12.26
N SER A 33 -10.16 -16.00 11.26
CA SER A 33 -11.51 -15.67 10.82
C SER A 33 -12.58 -16.12 11.83
N LEU A 34 -12.39 -17.26 12.51
CA LEU A 34 -13.26 -17.71 13.59
C LEU A 34 -13.11 -16.81 14.83
N TYR A 35 -11.89 -16.37 15.14
CA TYR A 35 -11.65 -15.41 16.21
C TYR A 35 -12.44 -14.11 16.01
N PHE A 36 -12.47 -13.59 14.77
CA PHE A 36 -13.32 -12.46 14.43
C PHE A 36 -14.82 -12.81 14.53
N ALA A 37 -15.21 -13.98 14.02
CA ALA A 37 -16.60 -14.41 14.02
C ALA A 37 -17.18 -14.49 15.44
N ILE A 38 -16.44 -15.01 16.42
CA ILE A 38 -16.90 -15.07 17.81
C ILE A 38 -17.07 -13.69 18.44
N GLN A 39 -16.25 -12.71 18.12
CA GLN A 39 -16.42 -11.35 18.61
C GLN A 39 -17.71 -10.70 18.09
N VAL A 40 -18.09 -11.00 16.84
CA VAL A 40 -19.38 -10.54 16.30
C VAL A 40 -20.54 -11.28 16.94
N LEU A 41 -20.41 -12.60 17.16
CA LEU A 41 -21.46 -13.45 17.77
C LEU A 41 -21.71 -13.14 19.26
N GLU A 42 -20.70 -12.64 19.97
CA GLU A 42 -20.90 -12.13 21.33
C GLU A 42 -21.81 -10.89 21.37
N LEU A 43 -21.79 -10.07 20.31
CA LEU A 43 -22.58 -8.85 20.19
C LEU A 43 -23.95 -9.11 19.56
N LYS A 44 -24.04 -10.00 18.56
CA LYS A 44 -25.25 -10.22 17.76
C LYS A 44 -25.53 -11.69 17.53
N SER A 45 -26.69 -12.16 17.98
CA SER A 45 -27.13 -13.54 17.79
C SER A 45 -27.84 -13.81 16.45
N GLU A 46 -28.44 -12.77 15.83
CA GLU A 46 -29.07 -12.90 14.52
C GLU A 46 -27.99 -12.93 13.43
N ALA A 47 -27.31 -14.07 13.31
CA ALA A 47 -26.20 -14.25 12.40
C ALA A 47 -26.20 -15.63 11.76
N VAL A 48 -25.56 -15.75 10.59
CA VAL A 48 -25.20 -17.00 9.93
C VAL A 48 -23.71 -16.97 9.66
N VAL A 49 -22.99 -18.02 10.07
CA VAL A 49 -21.56 -18.16 9.81
C VAL A 49 -21.37 -18.92 8.51
N VAL A 50 -20.54 -18.38 7.62
CA VAL A 50 -20.29 -18.95 6.30
C VAL A 50 -18.81 -19.20 6.13
N ILE A 51 -18.41 -20.47 6.00
CA ILE A 51 -17.02 -20.83 5.70
C ILE A 51 -16.86 -20.89 4.18
N ASN A 52 -16.18 -19.89 3.64
CA ASN A 52 -15.91 -19.79 2.21
C ASN A 52 -14.66 -20.61 1.82
N LYS A 53 -14.50 -20.88 0.53
CA LYS A 53 -13.44 -21.72 -0.06
C LYS A 53 -13.58 -23.22 0.30
N ALA A 54 -14.79 -23.72 0.37
CA ALA A 54 -15.06 -25.15 0.63
C ALA A 54 -14.32 -26.08 -0.35
N ASP A 55 -14.22 -25.70 -1.62
CA ASP A 55 -13.48 -26.41 -2.66
C ASP A 55 -11.96 -26.49 -2.39
N PHE A 56 -11.42 -25.53 -1.68
CA PHE A 56 -10.03 -25.55 -1.24
C PHE A 56 -9.84 -26.46 -0.01
N LEU A 57 -10.72 -26.37 0.98
CA LEU A 57 -10.69 -27.22 2.16
C LEU A 57 -10.73 -28.72 1.77
N GLU A 58 -11.62 -29.09 0.86
CA GLU A 58 -11.74 -30.43 0.32
C GLU A 58 -10.44 -30.90 -0.36
N LYS A 59 -9.87 -30.07 -1.24
CA LYS A 59 -8.59 -30.36 -1.91
C LYS A 59 -7.40 -30.48 -0.96
N SER A 60 -7.44 -29.75 0.14
CA SER A 60 -6.40 -29.74 1.18
C SER A 60 -6.56 -30.89 2.17
N GLY A 61 -7.62 -31.72 2.05
CA GLY A 61 -7.93 -32.80 2.99
C GLY A 61 -8.37 -32.30 4.36
N ILE A 62 -8.88 -31.08 4.44
CA ILE A 62 -9.41 -30.50 5.68
C ILE A 62 -10.92 -30.72 5.70
N HIS A 63 -11.37 -31.59 6.60
CA HIS A 63 -12.78 -31.82 6.80
C HIS A 63 -13.31 -31.05 8.00
N VAL A 64 -14.27 -30.14 7.72
CA VAL A 64 -14.92 -29.30 8.73
C VAL A 64 -16.25 -29.92 9.10
N ASN A 65 -16.44 -30.27 10.37
CA ASN A 65 -17.73 -30.73 10.90
C ASN A 65 -18.60 -29.50 11.24
N VAL A 66 -19.48 -29.16 10.29
CA VAL A 66 -20.37 -28.01 10.36
C VAL A 66 -21.33 -28.08 11.54
N GLU A 67 -21.80 -29.30 11.89
CA GLU A 67 -22.76 -29.53 12.99
C GLU A 67 -22.13 -29.24 14.36
N ILE A 68 -20.89 -29.69 14.56
CA ILE A 68 -20.14 -29.41 15.79
C ILE A 68 -19.89 -27.91 15.92
N LEU A 69 -19.46 -27.24 14.84
CA LEU A 69 -19.27 -25.79 14.81
C LEU A 69 -20.57 -25.05 15.13
N ALA A 70 -21.66 -25.39 14.46
CA ALA A 70 -22.97 -24.77 14.69
C ALA A 70 -23.45 -24.91 16.13
N LYS A 71 -23.22 -26.10 16.74
CA LYS A 71 -23.57 -26.36 18.13
C LYS A 71 -22.80 -25.48 19.12
N HIS A 72 -21.48 -25.29 18.89
CA HIS A 72 -20.65 -24.50 19.78
C HIS A 72 -20.86 -22.98 19.57
N LEU A 73 -21.05 -22.54 18.32
CA LEU A 73 -21.29 -21.15 17.99
C LEU A 73 -22.73 -20.68 18.25
N GLY A 74 -23.68 -21.61 18.38
CA GLY A 74 -25.09 -21.30 18.61
C GLY A 74 -25.83 -20.74 17.39
N VAL A 75 -25.22 -20.78 16.21
CA VAL A 75 -25.73 -20.26 14.94
C VAL A 75 -25.50 -21.24 13.82
N ASP A 76 -26.24 -21.08 12.71
CA ASP A 76 -26.01 -21.91 11.53
C ASP A 76 -24.63 -21.65 10.92
N VAL A 77 -23.95 -22.73 10.54
CA VAL A 77 -22.68 -22.71 9.84
C VAL A 77 -22.85 -23.39 8.49
N ILE A 78 -22.41 -22.75 7.42
CA ILE A 78 -22.55 -23.24 6.05
C ILE A 78 -21.21 -23.20 5.34
N LEU A 79 -20.90 -24.29 4.63
CA LEU A 79 -19.74 -24.35 3.74
C LEU A 79 -20.14 -23.86 2.36
N ILE A 80 -19.43 -22.87 1.82
CA ILE A 80 -19.66 -22.35 0.48
C ILE A 80 -18.36 -22.26 -0.33
N SER A 81 -18.51 -22.29 -1.64
CA SER A 81 -17.48 -21.77 -2.57
C SER A 81 -18.10 -20.65 -3.40
N ALA A 82 -17.88 -19.41 -2.98
CA ALA A 82 -18.41 -18.25 -3.67
C ALA A 82 -17.92 -18.18 -5.13
N LEU A 83 -16.68 -18.62 -5.40
CA LEU A 83 -16.10 -18.67 -6.73
C LEU A 83 -16.86 -19.62 -7.67
N ARG A 84 -17.36 -20.75 -7.12
CA ARG A 84 -18.06 -21.79 -7.89
C ARG A 84 -19.58 -21.71 -7.77
N GLY A 85 -20.10 -20.80 -6.95
CA GLY A 85 -21.53 -20.68 -6.68
C GLY A 85 -22.11 -21.82 -5.82
N ILE A 86 -21.26 -22.65 -5.18
CA ILE A 86 -21.69 -23.80 -4.36
C ILE A 86 -22.16 -23.27 -3.00
N GLY A 87 -23.32 -23.77 -2.53
CA GLY A 87 -23.88 -23.47 -1.21
C GLY A 87 -24.57 -22.10 -1.07
N LEU A 88 -24.62 -21.26 -2.13
CA LEU A 88 -25.21 -19.93 -2.05
C LEU A 88 -26.72 -19.96 -1.81
N ASN A 89 -27.45 -20.86 -2.46
CA ASN A 89 -28.90 -21.00 -2.25
C ASN A 89 -29.20 -21.42 -0.81
N GLN A 90 -28.44 -22.37 -0.27
CA GLN A 90 -28.57 -22.79 1.12
C GLN A 90 -28.31 -21.64 2.10
N LEU A 91 -27.35 -20.76 1.79
CA LEU A 91 -27.10 -19.56 2.58
C LEU A 91 -28.31 -18.62 2.58
N ILE A 92 -28.90 -18.37 1.41
CA ILE A 92 -30.07 -17.50 1.28
C ILE A 92 -31.24 -18.07 2.11
N ASP A 93 -31.52 -19.36 1.99
CA ASP A 93 -32.58 -20.03 2.72
C ASP A 93 -32.40 -19.90 4.24
N ARG A 94 -31.17 -20.10 4.74
CA ARG A 94 -30.86 -19.96 6.16
C ARG A 94 -30.97 -18.53 6.67
N CYS A 95 -30.54 -17.57 5.85
CA CYS A 95 -30.72 -16.15 6.19
C CYS A 95 -32.22 -15.78 6.30
N LEU A 96 -33.07 -16.31 5.40
CA LEU A 96 -34.51 -16.12 5.44
C LEU A 96 -35.13 -16.77 6.68
N ASP A 97 -34.73 -18.01 7.04
CA ASP A 97 -35.21 -18.71 8.23
C ASP A 97 -34.94 -17.92 9.52
N VAL A 98 -33.75 -17.30 9.62
CA VAL A 98 -33.39 -16.48 10.79
C VAL A 98 -34.16 -15.14 10.76
N LEU A 99 -34.31 -14.52 9.59
CA LEU A 99 -34.97 -13.22 9.42
C LEU A 99 -36.47 -13.32 9.72
N GLU A 100 -37.13 -14.40 9.31
CA GLU A 100 -38.55 -14.67 9.54
C GLU A 100 -38.82 -15.28 10.92
N GLY A 101 -37.79 -15.48 11.75
CA GLY A 101 -37.92 -16.04 13.08
C GLY A 101 -38.28 -17.53 13.13
N ARG A 102 -38.22 -18.23 11.99
CA ARG A 102 -38.47 -19.69 11.92
C ARG A 102 -37.44 -20.49 12.71
N LYS A 103 -36.23 -19.91 12.84
CA LYS A 103 -35.14 -20.47 13.64
C LYS A 103 -34.60 -19.42 14.59
N LYS A 104 -34.54 -19.77 15.88
CA LYS A 104 -33.91 -18.92 16.89
C LYS A 104 -32.48 -19.41 17.13
N ASN A 105 -31.52 -18.52 16.93
CA ASN A 105 -30.13 -18.72 17.30
C ASN A 105 -29.97 -18.59 18.82
N SER A 106 -29.00 -19.29 19.40
CA SER A 106 -28.60 -19.09 20.80
C SER A 106 -27.48 -18.07 20.90
N LYS A 107 -27.49 -17.26 21.96
CA LYS A 107 -26.36 -16.35 22.22
C LYS A 107 -25.12 -17.16 22.54
N LEU A 108 -24.01 -16.80 21.90
CA LEU A 108 -22.70 -17.37 22.20
C LEU A 108 -22.30 -16.99 23.63
N LYS A 109 -21.94 -17.98 24.44
CA LYS A 109 -21.39 -17.77 25.79
C LYS A 109 -20.02 -18.43 25.88
N ILE A 110 -18.98 -17.59 25.89
CA ILE A 110 -17.61 -18.01 26.21
C ILE A 110 -17.45 -17.93 27.73
N ASN A 111 -16.81 -18.92 28.32
CA ASN A 111 -16.48 -18.90 29.74
C ASN A 111 -15.13 -18.19 29.94
N TYR A 112 -15.17 -17.03 30.59
CA TYR A 112 -13.99 -16.22 30.91
C TYR A 112 -13.36 -16.55 32.25
N GLY A 113 -13.75 -17.68 32.87
CA GLY A 113 -13.14 -18.17 34.10
C GLY A 113 -13.24 -17.16 35.25
N SER A 114 -12.11 -16.74 35.79
CA SER A 114 -12.02 -15.79 36.91
C SER A 114 -12.57 -14.38 36.62
N LEU A 115 -12.76 -14.03 35.34
CA LEU A 115 -13.33 -12.73 34.95
C LEU A 115 -14.86 -12.72 34.98
N GLU A 116 -15.55 -13.85 35.08
CA GLU A 116 -17.01 -13.94 35.04
C GLU A 116 -17.71 -12.99 36.05
N PRO A 117 -17.29 -12.90 37.32
CA PRO A 117 -17.91 -12.01 38.28
C PRO A 117 -17.81 -10.53 37.90
N PHE A 118 -16.73 -10.13 37.25
CA PHE A 118 -16.51 -8.76 36.77
C PHE A 118 -17.35 -8.46 35.52
N ILE A 119 -17.45 -9.45 34.62
CA ILE A 119 -18.30 -9.35 33.43
C ILE A 119 -19.77 -9.23 33.82
N GLU A 120 -20.24 -10.01 34.83
CA GLU A 120 -21.61 -9.90 35.34
C GLU A 120 -21.90 -8.53 35.99
N LYS A 121 -20.90 -7.94 36.71
CA LYS A 121 -21.03 -6.59 37.23
C LYS A 121 -21.14 -5.56 36.09
N ALA A 122 -20.28 -5.66 35.09
CA ALA A 122 -20.29 -4.78 33.93
C ALA A 122 -21.58 -4.95 33.08
N GLU A 123 -22.09 -6.17 32.94
CA GLU A 123 -23.34 -6.46 32.21
C GLU A 123 -24.56 -5.78 32.87
N LYS A 124 -24.61 -5.67 34.20
CA LYS A 124 -25.66 -4.94 34.90
C LYS A 124 -25.67 -3.45 34.61
N ILE A 125 -24.48 -2.87 34.33
CA ILE A 125 -24.33 -1.46 34.01
C ILE A 125 -24.66 -1.20 32.54
N VAL A 126 -24.08 -2.02 31.64
CA VAL A 126 -24.18 -1.81 30.16
C VAL A 126 -25.46 -2.39 29.58
N GLY A 127 -26.09 -3.37 30.27
CA GLY A 127 -27.36 -4.02 29.87
C GLY A 127 -27.21 -5.21 28.91
N ASP A 128 -26.02 -5.47 28.37
CA ASP A 128 -25.73 -6.58 27.46
C ASP A 128 -24.32 -7.11 27.68
N ARG A 129 -24.18 -8.46 27.74
CA ARG A 129 -22.90 -9.13 28.02
C ARG A 129 -21.82 -8.81 27.00
N GLY A 130 -22.14 -8.85 25.70
CA GLY A 130 -21.16 -8.58 24.65
C GLY A 130 -20.63 -7.15 24.70
N SER A 131 -21.53 -6.19 24.92
CA SER A 131 -21.17 -4.79 25.11
C SER A 131 -20.37 -4.56 26.40
N ALA A 132 -20.69 -5.28 27.47
CA ALA A 132 -19.94 -5.22 28.74
C ALA A 132 -18.49 -5.72 28.57
N ILE A 133 -18.29 -6.84 27.87
CA ILE A 133 -16.96 -7.35 27.56
C ILE A 133 -16.17 -6.32 26.73
N LYS A 134 -16.77 -5.71 25.71
CA LYS A 134 -16.13 -4.67 24.91
C LYS A 134 -15.83 -3.39 25.71
N ALA A 135 -16.68 -3.02 26.65
CA ALA A 135 -16.44 -1.89 27.55
C ALA A 135 -15.23 -2.15 28.47
N LEU A 136 -15.08 -3.39 28.99
CA LEU A 136 -13.94 -3.80 29.79
C LEU A 136 -12.64 -3.88 28.98
N GLU A 137 -12.72 -4.17 27.66
CA GLU A 137 -11.59 -4.07 26.73
C GLU A 137 -11.16 -2.61 26.43
N GLY A 138 -11.92 -1.62 26.91
CA GLY A 138 -11.64 -0.20 26.65
C GLY A 138 -12.12 0.30 25.30
N ASP A 139 -13.12 -0.33 24.69
CA ASP A 139 -13.64 0.08 23.39
C ASP A 139 -14.33 1.45 23.47
N GLU A 140 -13.69 2.48 22.89
CA GLU A 140 -14.16 3.86 22.91
C GLU A 140 -15.59 4.03 22.34
N PHE A 141 -15.97 3.21 21.36
CA PHE A 141 -17.30 3.28 20.75
C PHE A 141 -18.41 2.89 21.72
N ILE A 142 -18.16 1.97 22.63
CA ILE A 142 -19.09 1.61 23.70
C ILE A 142 -19.02 2.64 24.83
N LEU A 143 -17.81 2.98 25.28
CA LEU A 143 -17.58 3.90 26.40
C LEU A 143 -18.19 5.30 26.16
N THR A 144 -18.17 5.80 24.93
CA THR A 144 -18.77 7.10 24.57
C THR A 144 -20.31 7.11 24.58
N ARG A 145 -20.95 5.94 24.65
CA ARG A 145 -22.43 5.81 24.72
C ARG A 145 -22.96 5.66 26.14
N LEU A 146 -22.08 5.40 27.10
CA LEU A 146 -22.40 5.29 28.51
C LEU A 146 -22.49 6.69 29.13
N GLN A 147 -23.32 6.80 30.19
CA GLN A 147 -23.33 8.01 31.03
C GLN A 147 -22.00 8.11 31.78
N GLU A 148 -21.61 9.32 32.19
CA GLU A 148 -20.31 9.52 32.83
C GLU A 148 -20.10 8.69 34.11
N GLU A 149 -21.20 8.46 34.86
CA GLU A 149 -21.16 7.61 36.07
C GLU A 149 -20.96 6.14 35.71
N GLU A 150 -21.69 5.62 34.73
CA GLU A 150 -21.58 4.25 34.21
C GLU A 150 -20.18 4.00 33.65
N ARG A 151 -19.64 4.97 32.92
CA ARG A 151 -18.27 4.90 32.39
C ARG A 151 -17.24 4.81 33.49
N ARG A 152 -17.34 5.63 34.55
CA ARG A 152 -16.43 5.57 35.70
C ARG A 152 -16.51 4.23 36.43
N GLU A 153 -17.69 3.66 36.58
CA GLU A 153 -17.85 2.33 37.17
C GLU A 153 -17.17 1.25 36.34
N ILE A 154 -17.31 1.25 35.02
CA ILE A 154 -16.64 0.31 34.11
C ILE A 154 -15.11 0.49 34.17
N GLU A 155 -14.61 1.73 34.16
CA GLU A 155 -13.17 2.02 34.29
C GLU A 155 -12.62 1.53 35.65
N ASN A 156 -13.40 1.61 36.72
CA ASN A 156 -13.01 1.08 38.03
C ASN A 156 -12.96 -0.45 38.03
N ILE A 157 -13.94 -1.13 37.43
CA ILE A 157 -13.94 -2.59 37.29
C ILE A 157 -12.73 -3.02 36.42
N ALA A 158 -12.44 -2.34 35.33
CA ALA A 158 -11.30 -2.63 34.47
C ALA A 158 -9.96 -2.43 35.23
N ARG A 159 -9.89 -1.43 36.11
CA ARG A 159 -8.72 -1.21 36.98
C ARG A 159 -8.56 -2.33 38.01
N GLU A 160 -9.66 -2.76 38.66
CA GLU A 160 -9.66 -3.88 39.59
C GLU A 160 -9.16 -5.17 38.92
N ILE A 161 -9.59 -5.44 37.68
CA ILE A 161 -9.09 -6.56 36.87
C ILE A 161 -7.58 -6.38 36.60
N SER A 162 -7.15 -5.17 36.25
CA SER A 162 -5.75 -4.89 35.93
C SER A 162 -4.82 -5.11 37.11
N GLU A 163 -5.25 -4.79 38.33
CA GLU A 163 -4.47 -4.98 39.56
C GLU A 163 -4.32 -6.46 39.94
N ILE A 164 -5.34 -7.30 39.65
CA ILE A 164 -5.35 -8.70 40.09
C ILE A 164 -4.79 -9.64 39.00
N TYR A 165 -5.15 -9.39 37.75
CA TYR A 165 -4.92 -10.33 36.64
C TYR A 165 -4.06 -9.76 35.50
N GLY A 166 -3.88 -8.46 35.43
CA GLY A 166 -3.21 -7.77 34.32
C GLY A 166 -4.20 -7.12 33.34
N ASN A 167 -3.72 -6.72 32.17
CA ASN A 167 -4.53 -5.98 31.20
C ASN A 167 -5.80 -6.74 30.77
N PRO A 168 -7.02 -6.19 31.00
CA PRO A 168 -8.28 -6.84 30.67
C PRO A 168 -8.37 -7.28 29.20
N GLU A 169 -7.91 -6.43 28.27
CA GLU A 169 -7.90 -6.71 26.83
C GLU A 169 -7.10 -7.99 26.51
N GLU A 170 -5.89 -8.13 27.08
CA GLU A 170 -5.02 -9.27 26.85
C GLU A 170 -5.63 -10.58 27.40
N ILE A 171 -6.25 -10.52 28.58
CA ILE A 171 -6.82 -11.71 29.22
C ILE A 171 -8.08 -12.16 28.49
N ILE A 172 -8.96 -11.23 28.11
CA ILE A 172 -10.16 -11.52 27.33
C ILE A 172 -9.76 -12.12 25.97
N ALA A 173 -8.75 -11.54 25.30
CA ALA A 173 -8.21 -12.06 24.06
C ALA A 173 -7.70 -13.51 24.24
N MET A 174 -6.96 -13.80 25.31
CA MET A 174 -6.43 -15.13 25.61
C MET A 174 -7.56 -16.18 25.79
N HIS A 175 -8.65 -15.83 26.45
CA HIS A 175 -9.79 -16.74 26.60
C HIS A 175 -10.48 -17.02 25.26
N ARG A 176 -10.65 -16.00 24.40
CA ARG A 176 -11.17 -16.18 23.04
C ARG A 176 -10.25 -17.05 22.20
N PHE A 177 -8.93 -16.86 22.31
CA PHE A 177 -7.95 -17.72 21.64
C PHE A 177 -8.11 -19.19 22.00
N ARG A 178 -8.18 -19.49 23.29
CA ARG A 178 -8.40 -20.86 23.79
C ARG A 178 -9.71 -21.46 23.27
N PHE A 179 -10.77 -20.68 23.31
CA PHE A 179 -12.07 -21.12 22.80
C PHE A 179 -12.02 -21.46 21.29
N VAL A 180 -11.36 -20.64 20.48
CA VAL A 180 -11.18 -20.93 19.03
C VAL A 180 -10.30 -22.17 18.82
N GLU A 181 -9.26 -22.36 19.63
CA GLU A 181 -8.38 -23.53 19.57
C GLU A 181 -9.13 -24.81 19.89
N GLU A 182 -9.95 -24.82 20.94
CA GLU A 182 -10.85 -25.92 21.29
C GLU A 182 -11.89 -26.18 20.18
N LEU A 183 -12.47 -25.13 19.63
CA LEU A 183 -13.44 -25.21 18.54
C LEU A 183 -12.83 -25.88 17.29
N ILE A 184 -11.62 -25.47 16.91
CA ILE A 184 -10.90 -26.02 15.77
C ILE A 184 -10.52 -27.49 16.03
N SER A 185 -9.96 -27.79 17.19
CA SER A 185 -9.51 -29.13 17.52
C SER A 185 -10.68 -30.16 17.59
N SER A 186 -11.86 -29.71 17.98
CA SER A 186 -13.06 -30.54 18.07
C SER A 186 -13.79 -30.71 16.74
N SER A 187 -13.76 -29.72 15.87
CA SER A 187 -14.61 -29.65 14.68
C SER A 187 -13.86 -29.86 13.36
N ILE A 188 -12.52 -29.74 13.37
CA ILE A 188 -11.72 -29.86 12.16
C ILE A 188 -10.85 -31.11 12.23
N LYS A 189 -10.95 -31.95 11.21
CA LYS A 189 -10.10 -33.12 11.04
C LYS A 189 -9.21 -32.94 9.81
N GLU A 190 -7.91 -32.92 10.04
CA GLU A 190 -6.93 -32.99 8.97
C GLU A 190 -6.66 -34.45 8.61
N VAL A 191 -7.02 -34.84 7.40
CA VAL A 191 -6.56 -36.12 6.85
C VAL A 191 -5.13 -35.91 6.36
N LYS A 192 -4.15 -36.53 7.00
CA LYS A 192 -2.75 -36.52 6.56
C LYS A 192 -2.65 -37.00 5.11
N ILE A 193 -2.70 -36.14 4.16
CA ILE A 193 -2.31 -36.44 2.78
C ILE A 193 -0.78 -36.59 2.80
N SER A 194 -0.32 -37.84 2.65
CA SER A 194 1.10 -38.25 2.78
C SER A 194 2.00 -37.78 1.63
N LYS A 195 1.69 -36.69 0.99
CA LYS A 195 2.66 -36.00 0.10
C LYS A 195 3.39 -34.98 0.95
N VAL A 196 4.70 -35.22 1.18
CA VAL A 196 5.64 -34.17 1.60
C VAL A 196 5.38 -33.00 0.66
N SER A 197 4.57 -32.06 1.10
CA SER A 197 4.01 -31.10 0.18
C SER A 197 5.16 -30.23 -0.31
N PHE A 198 5.22 -30.01 -1.60
CA PHE A 198 6.14 -29.05 -2.23
C PHE A 198 6.22 -27.73 -1.43
N GLY A 199 5.11 -27.35 -0.78
CA GLY A 199 5.04 -26.22 0.14
C GLY A 199 5.99 -26.32 1.35
N LYS A 200 6.17 -27.49 1.97
CA LYS A 200 7.12 -27.62 3.10
C LYS A 200 8.56 -27.38 2.68
N LYS A 201 8.95 -27.89 1.51
CA LYS A 201 10.29 -27.62 0.97
C LYS A 201 10.49 -26.14 0.62
N LEU A 202 9.47 -25.47 0.09
CA LEU A 202 9.52 -24.04 -0.14
C LEU A 202 9.61 -23.25 1.17
N ASP A 203 8.85 -23.64 2.20
CA ASP A 203 8.91 -23.01 3.51
C ASP A 203 10.29 -23.16 4.16
N GLU A 204 10.96 -24.32 4.03
CA GLU A 204 12.33 -24.53 4.50
C GLU A 204 13.31 -23.53 3.83
N ILE A 205 13.12 -23.23 2.53
CA ILE A 205 13.93 -22.25 1.81
C ILE A 205 13.61 -20.83 2.26
N PHE A 206 12.32 -20.49 2.38
CA PHE A 206 11.91 -19.14 2.79
C PHE A 206 12.31 -18.79 4.22
N PHE A 207 12.28 -19.75 5.13
CA PHE A 207 12.67 -19.53 6.54
C PHE A 207 14.16 -19.75 6.81
N SER A 208 14.94 -20.10 5.79
CA SER A 208 16.40 -20.18 5.86
C SER A 208 17.04 -18.79 5.89
N ASN A 209 18.34 -18.72 6.16
CA ASN A 209 19.10 -17.48 6.09
C ASN A 209 19.12 -16.82 4.70
N PHE A 210 18.79 -17.58 3.64
CA PHE A 210 18.65 -17.09 2.27
C PHE A 210 17.24 -16.58 1.95
N GLY A 211 16.27 -16.81 2.82
CA GLY A 211 14.87 -16.41 2.63
C GLY A 211 14.69 -14.91 2.32
N PRO A 212 15.32 -13.99 3.08
CA PRO A 212 15.24 -12.56 2.78
C PRO A 212 15.73 -12.20 1.37
N ILE A 213 16.81 -12.82 0.92
CA ILE A 213 17.35 -12.60 -0.43
C ILE A 213 16.38 -13.11 -1.49
N LEU A 214 15.81 -14.29 -1.30
CA LEU A 214 14.80 -14.85 -2.19
C LEU A 214 13.54 -13.99 -2.26
N ALA A 215 13.10 -13.46 -1.11
CA ALA A 215 11.97 -12.55 -1.02
C ALA A 215 12.20 -11.27 -1.87
N ILE A 216 13.38 -10.66 -1.71
CA ILE A 216 13.78 -9.48 -2.49
C ILE A 216 13.83 -9.82 -3.99
N LEU A 217 14.39 -10.96 -4.36
CA LEU A 217 14.51 -11.37 -5.77
C LEU A 217 13.15 -11.61 -6.44
N ILE A 218 12.20 -12.26 -5.75
CA ILE A 218 10.86 -12.50 -6.27
C ILE A 218 10.14 -11.18 -6.54
N LEU A 219 10.16 -10.26 -5.57
CA LEU A 219 9.51 -8.96 -5.72
C LEU A 219 10.23 -8.08 -6.74
N PHE A 220 11.56 -8.10 -6.75
CA PHE A 220 12.35 -7.39 -7.76
C PHE A 220 12.01 -7.89 -9.16
N PHE A 221 11.93 -9.21 -9.37
CA PHE A 221 11.56 -9.79 -10.66
C PHE A 221 10.14 -9.39 -11.08
N ALA A 222 9.18 -9.40 -10.18
CA ALA A 222 7.81 -8.98 -10.45
C ALA A 222 7.74 -7.49 -10.88
N ILE A 223 8.42 -6.63 -10.13
CA ILE A 223 8.50 -5.19 -10.43
C ILE A 223 9.19 -4.97 -11.77
N PHE A 224 10.33 -5.60 -11.96
CA PHE A 224 11.13 -5.51 -13.18
C PHE A 224 10.37 -5.97 -14.42
N SER A 225 9.63 -7.09 -14.31
CA SER A 225 8.79 -7.60 -15.42
C SER A 225 7.68 -6.61 -15.77
N SER A 226 7.03 -6.01 -14.77
CA SER A 226 6.02 -4.98 -14.99
C SER A 226 6.58 -3.80 -15.79
N PHE A 227 7.80 -3.43 -15.49
CA PHE A 227 8.49 -2.34 -16.17
C PHE A 227 8.88 -2.67 -17.59
N SER A 228 9.50 -3.83 -17.76
CA SER A 228 9.94 -4.28 -19.06
C SER A 228 8.79 -4.34 -20.08
N ILE A 229 7.62 -4.79 -19.63
CA ILE A 229 6.41 -4.82 -20.46
C ILE A 229 5.90 -3.40 -20.77
N ASN A 230 5.95 -2.50 -19.79
CA ASN A 230 5.36 -1.16 -19.94
C ASN A 230 6.23 -0.19 -20.73
N THR A 231 7.55 -0.18 -20.50
CA THR A 231 8.49 0.81 -21.06
C THR A 231 9.58 0.23 -21.94
N GLY A 232 9.72 -1.10 -22.00
CA GLY A 232 10.85 -1.76 -22.67
C GLY A 232 12.17 -1.73 -21.88
N PHE A 233 12.19 -1.06 -20.72
CA PHE A 233 13.37 -0.99 -19.84
C PHE A 233 13.59 -2.33 -19.10
N PRO A 234 14.81 -2.80 -18.94
CA PRO A 234 16.11 -2.28 -19.40
C PRO A 234 16.58 -2.89 -20.73
N LEU A 235 15.71 -3.64 -21.41
CA LEU A 235 16.09 -4.32 -22.64
C LEU A 235 16.55 -3.32 -23.72
N ASN A 236 15.87 -2.17 -23.78
CA ASN A 236 16.26 -1.06 -24.65
C ASN A 236 17.66 -0.52 -24.32
N LEU A 237 18.02 -0.36 -23.03
CA LEU A 237 19.37 0.08 -22.63
C LEU A 237 20.43 -0.97 -22.95
N LEU A 238 20.13 -2.24 -22.74
CA LEU A 238 21.04 -3.34 -23.11
C LEU A 238 21.30 -3.35 -24.62
N MET A 239 20.26 -3.14 -25.44
CA MET A 239 20.43 -3.07 -26.90
C MET A 239 21.23 -1.85 -27.32
N ARG A 240 21.04 -0.69 -26.70
CA ARG A 240 21.90 0.50 -26.93
C ARG A 240 23.35 0.26 -26.53
N SER A 241 23.61 -0.43 -25.41
CA SER A 241 24.96 -0.75 -24.96
C SER A 241 25.71 -1.72 -25.89
N ILE A 242 24.98 -2.56 -26.63
CA ILE A 242 25.50 -3.50 -27.64
C ILE A 242 25.67 -2.80 -29.01
N GLY A 243 25.27 -1.51 -29.12
CA GLY A 243 25.37 -0.75 -30.36
C GLY A 243 24.22 -0.95 -31.35
N ASN A 244 23.12 -1.58 -30.91
CA ASN A 244 21.95 -1.81 -31.76
C ASN A 244 20.83 -0.81 -31.44
N GLU A 245 21.04 0.46 -31.85
CA GLU A 245 20.11 1.56 -31.61
C GLU A 245 18.73 1.34 -32.26
N GLY A 246 18.69 0.83 -33.50
CA GLY A 246 17.43 0.60 -34.19
C GLY A 246 16.53 -0.43 -33.53
N PHE A 247 17.10 -1.45 -32.90
CA PHE A 247 16.33 -2.43 -32.15
C PHE A 247 15.86 -1.87 -30.79
N ALA A 248 16.68 -1.03 -30.16
CA ALA A 248 16.31 -0.34 -28.93
C ALA A 248 15.12 0.62 -29.15
N GLU A 249 15.13 1.41 -30.23
CA GLU A 249 14.02 2.29 -30.63
C GLU A 249 12.76 1.48 -30.97
N THR A 250 12.93 0.31 -31.62
CA THR A 250 11.81 -0.59 -31.89
C THR A 250 11.17 -1.06 -30.59
N ILE A 251 11.95 -1.51 -29.60
CA ILE A 251 11.43 -1.93 -28.29
C ILE A 251 10.69 -0.79 -27.59
N GLU A 252 11.25 0.42 -27.58
CA GLU A 252 10.60 1.60 -27.00
C GLU A 252 9.30 1.94 -27.71
N SER A 253 9.30 1.93 -29.03
CA SER A 253 8.13 2.28 -29.84
C SER A 253 6.99 1.27 -29.74
N TYR A 254 7.28 0.00 -29.54
CA TYR A 254 6.28 -1.05 -29.33
C TYR A 254 5.95 -1.29 -27.86
N SER A 255 6.60 -0.60 -26.93
CA SER A 255 6.19 -0.60 -25.52
C SER A 255 4.79 0.02 -25.35
N ILE A 256 4.09 -0.33 -24.26
CA ILE A 256 2.74 0.19 -24.03
C ILE A 256 2.77 1.72 -23.94
N VAL A 257 3.75 2.29 -23.24
CA VAL A 257 3.94 3.74 -23.15
C VAL A 257 4.24 4.34 -24.52
N GLY A 258 5.11 3.72 -25.32
CA GLY A 258 5.45 4.20 -26.67
C GLY A 258 4.24 4.22 -27.61
N ILE A 259 3.35 3.23 -27.52
CA ILE A 259 2.11 3.19 -28.30
C ILE A 259 1.16 4.31 -27.84
N ILE A 260 0.99 4.49 -26.53
CA ILE A 260 0.14 5.53 -25.96
C ILE A 260 0.67 6.92 -26.37
N SER A 261 1.97 7.17 -26.21
CA SER A 261 2.58 8.45 -26.59
C SER A 261 2.31 8.78 -28.06
N ARG A 262 2.55 7.84 -28.98
CA ARG A 262 2.25 8.06 -30.42
C ARG A 262 0.79 8.40 -30.70
N ILE A 263 -0.15 7.78 -29.98
CA ILE A 263 -1.58 8.10 -30.14
C ILE A 263 -1.83 9.56 -29.71
N PHE A 264 -1.28 9.98 -28.56
CA PHE A 264 -1.46 11.35 -28.08
C PHE A 264 -0.73 12.38 -28.93
N ASP A 265 0.46 12.06 -29.45
CA ASP A 265 1.22 12.91 -30.37
C ASP A 265 0.45 13.11 -31.68
N SER A 266 -0.09 12.04 -32.27
CA SER A 266 -0.94 12.13 -33.47
C SER A 266 -2.22 12.94 -33.24
N ILE A 267 -2.83 12.83 -32.05
CA ILE A 267 -3.99 13.66 -31.68
C ILE A 267 -3.57 15.14 -31.59
N SER A 268 -2.42 15.42 -30.99
CA SER A 268 -1.89 16.78 -30.84
C SER A 268 -1.58 17.40 -32.20
N GLU A 269 -0.94 16.65 -33.11
CA GLU A 269 -0.65 17.08 -34.49
C GLU A 269 -1.94 17.37 -35.27
N PHE A 270 -2.89 16.44 -35.22
CA PHE A 270 -4.19 16.63 -35.89
C PHE A 270 -4.93 17.86 -35.42
N LEU A 271 -4.94 18.13 -34.10
CA LEU A 271 -5.58 19.32 -33.55
C LEU A 271 -4.79 20.60 -33.89
N ASN A 272 -3.46 20.49 -33.96
CA ASN A 272 -2.61 21.63 -34.33
C ASN A 272 -2.84 22.09 -35.77
N GLU A 273 -3.05 21.16 -36.68
CA GLU A 273 -3.31 21.46 -38.09
C GLU A 273 -4.74 21.99 -38.36
N ASN A 274 -5.73 21.49 -37.61
CA ASN A 274 -7.15 21.76 -37.91
C ASN A 274 -7.78 22.88 -37.05
N LEU A 275 -7.14 23.31 -35.97
CA LEU A 275 -7.68 24.36 -35.12
C LEU A 275 -6.97 25.71 -35.38
N PRO A 276 -7.72 26.82 -35.45
CA PRO A 276 -7.13 28.17 -35.54
C PRO A 276 -6.34 28.49 -34.26
N ASP A 277 -5.28 29.28 -34.41
CA ASP A 277 -4.46 29.70 -33.28
C ASP A 277 -5.28 30.52 -32.29
N SER A 278 -5.49 29.95 -31.13
CA SER A 278 -6.29 30.53 -30.06
C SER A 278 -5.80 30.02 -28.70
N MET A 279 -6.13 30.73 -27.65
CA MET A 279 -5.83 30.34 -26.28
C MET A 279 -6.45 28.96 -25.94
N TRP A 280 -7.61 28.65 -26.51
CA TRP A 280 -8.27 27.35 -26.35
C TRP A 280 -7.51 26.20 -27.01
N LYS A 281 -6.89 26.45 -28.19
CA LYS A 281 -6.01 25.47 -28.85
C LYS A 281 -4.81 25.13 -27.96
N SER A 282 -4.14 26.15 -27.44
CA SER A 282 -3.01 25.97 -26.52
C SER A 282 -3.44 25.25 -25.23
N LEU A 283 -4.59 25.59 -24.65
CA LEU A 283 -5.12 24.86 -23.48
C LEU A 283 -5.32 23.36 -23.75
N LEU A 284 -5.87 23.03 -24.93
CA LEU A 284 -6.10 21.64 -25.31
C LEU A 284 -4.77 20.89 -25.54
N ILE A 285 -3.88 21.48 -26.36
CA ILE A 285 -2.64 20.80 -26.80
C ILE A 285 -1.58 20.78 -25.70
N ASP A 286 -1.39 21.90 -24.99
CA ASP A 286 -0.29 22.04 -24.02
C ASP A 286 -0.73 21.78 -22.58
N GLY A 287 -2.06 21.81 -22.29
CA GLY A 287 -2.61 21.63 -20.95
C GLY A 287 -3.32 20.29 -20.75
N ILE A 288 -4.39 20.04 -21.53
CA ILE A 288 -5.27 18.89 -21.28
C ILE A 288 -4.68 17.58 -21.85
N ILE A 289 -4.22 17.61 -23.11
CA ILE A 289 -3.71 16.40 -23.77
C ILE A 289 -2.50 15.81 -23.04
N PRO A 290 -1.48 16.58 -22.66
CA PRO A 290 -0.37 16.04 -21.88
C PRO A 290 -0.80 15.49 -20.53
N GLY A 291 -1.73 16.17 -19.84
CA GLY A 291 -2.28 15.68 -18.57
C GLY A 291 -3.00 14.32 -18.69
N VAL A 292 -3.83 14.16 -19.71
CA VAL A 292 -4.51 12.89 -20.00
C VAL A 292 -3.51 11.84 -20.48
N GLY A 293 -2.52 12.21 -21.29
CA GLY A 293 -1.45 11.35 -21.77
C GLY A 293 -0.63 10.75 -20.64
N VAL A 294 -0.27 11.54 -19.65
CA VAL A 294 0.41 11.08 -18.43
C VAL A 294 -0.44 10.05 -17.67
N ILE A 295 -1.73 10.33 -17.48
CA ILE A 295 -2.64 9.39 -16.79
C ILE A 295 -2.75 8.08 -17.59
N ALA A 296 -2.90 8.17 -18.90
CA ALA A 296 -3.00 7.00 -19.80
C ALA A 296 -1.72 6.15 -19.79
N SER A 297 -0.54 6.79 -19.74
CA SER A 297 0.76 6.10 -19.71
C SER A 297 1.04 5.39 -18.37
N PHE A 298 0.58 5.97 -17.25
CA PHE A 298 0.75 5.35 -15.94
C PHE A 298 -0.26 4.23 -15.65
N PHE A 299 -1.44 4.27 -16.26
CA PHE A 299 -2.49 3.31 -15.98
C PHE A 299 -2.10 1.84 -16.24
N PRO A 300 -1.50 1.49 -17.40
CA PRO A 300 -1.06 0.12 -17.66
C PRO A 300 -0.01 -0.38 -16.66
N LEU A 301 0.93 0.48 -16.28
CA LEU A 301 1.93 0.17 -15.27
C LEU A 301 1.28 -0.22 -13.94
N ILE A 302 0.36 0.61 -13.46
CA ILE A 302 -0.36 0.38 -12.20
C ILE A 302 -1.22 -0.87 -12.30
N LEU A 303 -1.83 -1.13 -13.44
CA LEU A 303 -2.65 -2.31 -13.68
C LEU A 303 -1.79 -3.59 -13.62
N ILE A 304 -0.64 -3.63 -14.31
CA ILE A 304 0.26 -4.78 -14.30
C ILE A 304 0.83 -5.01 -12.90
N LEU A 305 1.27 -3.95 -12.21
CA LEU A 305 1.75 -4.04 -10.83
C LEU A 305 0.70 -4.60 -9.88
N ASN A 306 -0.53 -4.07 -9.92
CA ASN A 306 -1.62 -4.56 -9.09
C ASN A 306 -1.97 -6.01 -9.40
N LEU A 307 -1.86 -6.44 -10.68
CA LEU A 307 -2.09 -7.83 -11.08
C LEU A 307 -1.03 -8.76 -10.47
N LEU A 308 0.24 -8.43 -10.63
CA LEU A 308 1.35 -9.22 -10.07
C LEU A 308 1.28 -9.28 -8.54
N MET A 309 0.97 -8.16 -7.89
CA MET A 309 0.79 -8.12 -6.44
C MET A 309 -0.40 -8.95 -5.98
N SER A 310 -1.53 -8.91 -6.72
CA SER A 310 -2.69 -9.75 -6.43
C SER A 310 -2.37 -11.25 -6.56
N PHE A 311 -1.51 -11.63 -7.51
CA PHE A 311 -1.03 -13.00 -7.64
C PHE A 311 -0.17 -13.43 -6.44
N ILE A 312 0.75 -12.58 -5.99
CA ILE A 312 1.60 -12.86 -4.82
C ILE A 312 0.73 -12.96 -3.56
N GLU A 313 -0.25 -12.07 -3.41
CA GLU A 313 -1.19 -12.04 -2.29
C GLU A 313 -2.05 -13.31 -2.24
N ASP A 314 -2.68 -13.68 -3.37
CA ASP A 314 -3.57 -14.86 -3.44
C ASP A 314 -2.81 -16.18 -3.37
N SER A 315 -1.53 -16.24 -3.76
CA SER A 315 -0.72 -17.47 -3.74
C SER A 315 -0.30 -17.94 -2.34
N GLY A 316 -0.45 -17.13 -1.31
CA GLY A 316 0.06 -17.37 0.04
C GLY A 316 1.56 -17.07 0.23
N LEU A 317 2.25 -16.57 -0.81
CA LEU A 317 3.65 -16.14 -0.72
C LEU A 317 3.80 -14.91 0.18
N MET A 318 2.81 -14.03 0.18
CA MET A 318 2.85 -12.77 0.91
C MET A 318 3.12 -12.93 2.40
N SER A 319 2.41 -13.84 3.05
CA SER A 319 2.58 -14.09 4.49
C SER A 319 4.00 -14.58 4.81
N ARG A 320 4.60 -15.39 3.96
CA ARG A 320 5.97 -15.89 4.14
C ARG A 320 7.02 -14.81 3.95
N LEU A 321 6.84 -13.98 2.92
CA LEU A 321 7.70 -12.82 2.70
C LEU A 321 7.67 -11.87 3.90
N ALA A 322 6.47 -11.62 4.45
CA ALA A 322 6.31 -10.79 5.64
C ALA A 322 7.04 -11.37 6.86
N VAL A 323 6.86 -12.67 7.15
CA VAL A 323 7.55 -13.33 8.27
C VAL A 323 9.07 -13.32 8.09
N THR A 324 9.55 -13.58 6.87
CA THR A 324 10.99 -13.58 6.56
C THR A 324 11.63 -12.22 6.78
N MET A 325 10.92 -11.14 6.47
CA MET A 325 11.40 -9.76 6.59
C MET A 325 11.13 -9.14 7.97
N ASP A 326 10.34 -9.78 8.79
CA ASP A 326 9.90 -9.24 10.08
C ASP A 326 11.08 -8.87 10.98
N ARG A 327 12.07 -9.75 11.11
CA ARG A 327 13.25 -9.50 11.94
C ARG A 327 14.01 -8.23 11.55
N LEU A 328 14.09 -7.93 10.24
CA LEU A 328 14.78 -6.75 9.75
C LEU A 328 13.96 -5.49 10.03
N PHE A 329 12.66 -5.52 9.74
CA PHE A 329 11.77 -4.37 9.89
C PHE A 329 11.44 -4.08 11.37
N ALA A 330 11.37 -5.10 12.21
CA ALA A 330 11.11 -4.97 13.65
C ALA A 330 12.15 -4.11 14.36
N ASN A 331 13.42 -4.13 13.94
CA ASN A 331 14.48 -3.27 14.47
C ASN A 331 14.15 -1.77 14.31
N PHE A 332 13.35 -1.42 13.29
CA PHE A 332 12.91 -0.05 13.03
C PHE A 332 11.47 0.21 13.52
N GLY A 333 10.91 -0.73 14.28
CA GLY A 333 9.56 -0.65 14.84
C GLY A 333 8.45 -0.77 13.80
N LEU A 334 8.71 -1.48 12.71
CA LEU A 334 7.77 -1.84 11.67
C LEU A 334 7.54 -3.35 11.70
N THR A 335 6.36 -3.80 11.25
CA THR A 335 6.11 -5.23 11.03
C THR A 335 6.66 -5.68 9.68
N GLY A 336 6.91 -6.97 9.51
CA GLY A 336 7.34 -7.53 8.23
C GLY A 336 6.36 -7.27 7.07
N LYS A 337 5.10 -6.97 7.37
CA LYS A 337 4.12 -6.55 6.36
C LYS A 337 4.49 -5.23 5.68
N SER A 338 5.23 -4.34 6.36
CA SER A 338 5.73 -3.08 5.78
C SER A 338 6.72 -3.27 4.63
N PHE A 339 7.27 -4.49 4.48
CA PHE A 339 8.12 -4.84 3.34
C PHE A 339 7.39 -4.70 1.99
N PHE A 340 6.08 -4.96 1.94
CA PHE A 340 5.31 -4.84 0.70
C PHE A 340 5.19 -3.40 0.20
N PRO A 341 4.65 -2.47 1.00
CA PRO A 341 4.66 -1.06 0.60
C PRO A 341 6.05 -0.58 0.20
N PHE A 342 7.09 -0.98 0.93
CA PHE A 342 8.48 -0.65 0.60
C PHE A 342 8.86 -1.14 -0.81
N CYS A 343 8.64 -2.41 -1.13
CA CYS A 343 8.99 -2.97 -2.43
C CYS A 343 8.18 -2.35 -3.58
N ILE A 344 6.89 -2.12 -3.37
CA ILE A 344 6.04 -1.47 -4.38
C ILE A 344 6.51 -0.04 -4.64
N ASN A 345 6.98 0.67 -3.60
CA ASN A 345 7.54 2.01 -3.74
C ASN A 345 8.77 2.06 -4.66
N LEU A 346 9.58 1.00 -4.73
CA LEU A 346 10.70 0.92 -5.69
C LEU A 346 10.25 1.03 -7.14
N ALA A 347 9.05 0.57 -7.44
CA ALA A 347 8.44 0.75 -8.75
C ALA A 347 7.72 2.11 -8.85
N CYS A 348 6.75 2.36 -7.97
CA CYS A 348 5.98 3.59 -7.95
C CYS A 348 5.46 3.88 -6.54
N ASN A 349 5.69 5.11 -6.07
CA ASN A 349 5.26 5.51 -4.72
C ASN A 349 3.73 5.60 -4.57
N VAL A 350 2.98 5.80 -5.64
CA VAL A 350 1.51 5.88 -5.58
C VAL A 350 0.89 4.57 -5.10
N PRO A 351 1.07 3.43 -5.81
CA PRO A 351 0.57 2.16 -5.32
C PRO A 351 1.27 1.71 -4.04
N GLY A 352 2.53 2.09 -3.80
CA GLY A 352 3.25 1.79 -2.56
C GLY A 352 2.58 2.41 -1.33
N VAL A 353 2.21 3.69 -1.40
CA VAL A 353 1.44 4.37 -0.35
C VAL A 353 0.08 3.71 -0.15
N MET A 354 -0.63 3.39 -1.24
CA MET A 354 -1.93 2.71 -1.15
C MET A 354 -1.82 1.30 -0.56
N ALA A 355 -0.69 0.62 -0.77
CA ALA A 355 -0.43 -0.71 -0.20
C ALA A 355 -0.22 -0.67 1.32
N SER A 356 0.03 0.49 1.92
CA SER A 356 0.11 0.64 3.39
C SER A 356 -1.17 0.23 4.11
N ARG A 357 -2.30 0.12 3.40
CA ARG A 357 -3.58 -0.39 3.94
C ARG A 357 -3.53 -1.82 4.44
N ILE A 358 -2.51 -2.59 4.04
CA ILE A 358 -2.32 -3.96 4.51
C ILE A 358 -1.87 -4.02 5.98
N LEU A 359 -1.37 -2.89 6.49
CA LEU A 359 -0.89 -2.77 7.86
C LEU A 359 -2.06 -2.67 8.84
N GLU A 360 -1.92 -3.33 9.98
CA GLU A 360 -3.01 -3.50 10.95
C GLU A 360 -3.23 -2.27 11.82
N THR A 361 -2.16 -1.53 12.15
CA THR A 361 -2.26 -0.34 12.99
C THR A 361 -2.22 0.94 12.16
N ASP A 362 -3.06 1.90 12.52
CA ASP A 362 -3.08 3.22 11.86
C ASP A 362 -1.77 3.97 12.05
N SER A 363 -1.12 3.79 13.20
CA SER A 363 0.19 4.37 13.49
C SER A 363 1.26 3.86 12.50
N GLU A 364 1.33 2.55 12.26
CA GLU A 364 2.29 1.97 11.31
C GLU A 364 1.96 2.37 9.86
N ARG A 365 0.68 2.32 9.50
CA ARG A 365 0.18 2.74 8.19
C ARG A 365 0.56 4.19 7.87
N LEU A 366 0.37 5.10 8.84
CA LEU A 366 0.74 6.51 8.72
C LEU A 366 2.26 6.66 8.53
N ARG A 367 3.06 5.99 9.36
CA ARG A 367 4.52 6.04 9.30
C ARG A 367 5.06 5.56 7.95
N VAL A 368 4.57 4.43 7.47
CA VAL A 368 4.95 3.88 6.16
C VAL A 368 4.51 4.80 5.03
N ALA A 369 3.28 5.34 5.06
CA ALA A 369 2.78 6.25 4.03
C ALA A 369 3.62 7.53 3.92
N ILE A 370 4.02 8.14 5.07
CA ILE A 370 4.84 9.37 5.09
C ILE A 370 6.31 9.08 4.72
N SER A 371 6.82 7.89 5.05
CA SER A 371 8.20 7.51 4.72
C SER A 371 8.35 7.02 3.26
N SER A 372 7.26 6.58 2.63
CA SER A 372 7.26 6.08 1.24
C SER A 372 7.95 6.99 0.22
N PRO A 373 7.83 8.32 0.27
CA PRO A 373 8.50 9.20 -0.68
C PRO A 373 10.03 9.20 -0.63
N PHE A 374 10.65 8.69 0.43
CA PHE A 374 12.10 8.50 0.50
C PHE A 374 12.58 7.32 -0.33
N VAL A 375 11.68 6.39 -0.67
CA VAL A 375 12.02 5.27 -1.56
C VAL A 375 12.09 5.76 -3.00
N LEU A 376 13.18 5.42 -3.67
CA LEU A 376 13.38 5.77 -5.07
C LEU A 376 12.41 4.99 -5.96
N CYS A 377 11.53 5.72 -6.62
CA CYS A 377 10.71 5.15 -7.70
C CYS A 377 11.48 5.19 -9.02
N GLN A 378 11.00 4.43 -10.01
CA GLN A 378 11.67 4.32 -11.29
C GLN A 378 11.70 5.64 -12.08
N ALA A 379 10.69 6.49 -12.01
CA ALA A 379 10.74 7.78 -12.69
C ALA A 379 11.95 8.62 -12.25
N ARG A 380 12.34 8.52 -10.97
CA ARG A 380 13.58 9.12 -10.47
C ARG A 380 14.83 8.39 -10.98
N LEU A 381 14.78 7.07 -11.04
CA LEU A 381 15.91 6.27 -11.52
C LEU A 381 16.33 6.66 -12.94
N LEU A 382 15.35 6.89 -13.83
CA LEU A 382 15.62 7.26 -15.21
C LEU A 382 16.43 8.58 -15.29
N VAL A 383 16.02 9.58 -14.52
CA VAL A 383 16.75 10.85 -14.43
C VAL A 383 18.15 10.65 -13.84
N ILE A 384 18.28 9.86 -12.77
CA ILE A 384 19.55 9.55 -12.12
C ILE A 384 20.50 8.86 -13.08
N ILE A 385 20.05 7.86 -13.85
CA ILE A 385 20.88 7.15 -14.84
C ILE A 385 21.38 8.11 -15.91
N LEU A 386 20.54 9.00 -16.43
CA LEU A 386 20.94 9.95 -17.47
C LEU A 386 22.02 10.93 -16.98
N PHE A 387 21.82 11.47 -15.77
CA PHE A 387 22.84 12.35 -15.17
C PHE A 387 24.12 11.58 -14.85
N THR A 388 24.04 10.38 -14.29
CA THR A 388 25.24 9.56 -14.01
C THR A 388 25.97 9.15 -15.28
N ALA A 389 25.27 8.83 -16.36
CA ALA A 389 25.87 8.46 -17.65
C ALA A 389 26.66 9.62 -18.27
N PHE A 390 26.23 10.87 -18.06
CA PHE A 390 26.93 12.03 -18.57
C PHE A 390 28.17 12.42 -17.72
N PHE A 391 28.01 12.45 -16.38
CA PHE A 391 29.05 13.00 -15.50
C PHE A 391 30.09 11.97 -15.08
N PHE A 392 29.80 10.66 -15.17
CA PHE A 392 30.74 9.59 -14.79
C PHE A 392 31.16 8.79 -16.00
N ALA A 393 32.44 8.88 -16.38
CA ALA A 393 32.97 8.21 -17.58
C ALA A 393 33.01 6.68 -17.48
N SER A 394 33.11 6.11 -16.26
CA SER A 394 33.21 4.66 -16.06
C SER A 394 31.83 4.04 -15.79
N PRO A 395 31.39 3.05 -16.57
CA PRO A 395 30.13 2.32 -16.32
C PRO A 395 30.07 1.67 -14.94
N LEU A 396 31.21 1.26 -14.40
CA LEU A 396 31.31 0.70 -13.06
C LEU A 396 30.98 1.76 -12.01
N LEU A 397 31.52 2.98 -12.15
CA LEU A 397 31.27 4.07 -11.23
C LEU A 397 29.80 4.53 -11.30
N GLN A 398 29.20 4.58 -12.50
CA GLN A 398 27.77 4.85 -12.68
C GLN A 398 26.91 3.85 -11.89
N SER A 399 27.22 2.56 -12.00
CA SER A 399 26.51 1.51 -11.29
C SER A 399 26.67 1.62 -9.76
N VAL A 400 27.87 1.92 -9.28
CA VAL A 400 28.14 2.13 -7.84
C VAL A 400 27.35 3.30 -7.29
N VAL A 401 27.30 4.42 -8.01
CA VAL A 401 26.52 5.61 -7.62
C VAL A 401 25.03 5.28 -7.53
N VAL A 402 24.47 4.61 -8.53
CA VAL A 402 23.06 4.21 -8.54
C VAL A 402 22.74 3.29 -7.37
N ILE A 403 23.58 2.24 -7.14
CA ILE A 403 23.40 1.31 -6.02
C ILE A 403 23.48 2.05 -4.68
N PHE A 404 24.45 2.95 -4.52
CA PHE A 404 24.60 3.77 -3.32
C PHE A 404 23.35 4.58 -3.03
N ILE A 405 22.77 5.25 -4.03
CA ILE A 405 21.55 6.06 -3.86
C ILE A 405 20.35 5.17 -3.51
N TYR A 406 20.23 3.97 -4.07
CA TYR A 406 19.19 3.00 -3.70
C TYR A 406 19.33 2.51 -2.26
N LEU A 407 20.55 2.17 -1.83
CA LEU A 407 20.80 1.77 -0.44
C LEU A 407 20.52 2.92 0.53
N LEU A 408 20.94 4.14 0.19
CA LEU A 408 20.63 5.33 0.98
C LEU A 408 19.11 5.56 1.08
N SER A 409 18.38 5.37 -0.01
CA SER A 409 16.93 5.48 -0.08
C SER A 409 16.23 4.48 0.85
N ALA A 410 16.65 3.22 0.82
CA ALA A 410 16.11 2.18 1.70
C ALA A 410 16.39 2.50 3.18
N LEU A 411 17.62 2.95 3.48
CA LEU A 411 18.01 3.33 4.82
C LEU A 411 17.22 4.54 5.32
N LEU A 412 17.00 5.56 4.50
CA LEU A 412 16.20 6.73 4.85
C LEU A 412 14.74 6.38 5.11
N PHE A 413 14.16 5.49 4.30
CA PHE A 413 12.80 4.99 4.55
C PHE A 413 12.67 4.36 5.94
N LEU A 414 13.56 3.43 6.28
CA LEU A 414 13.57 2.75 7.57
C LEU A 414 13.85 3.72 8.72
N PHE A 415 14.82 4.61 8.55
CA PHE A 415 15.22 5.62 9.53
C PHE A 415 14.06 6.57 9.86
N PHE A 416 13.39 7.13 8.86
CA PHE A 416 12.26 8.02 9.11
C PHE A 416 11.05 7.29 9.66
N ALA A 417 10.77 6.06 9.22
CA ALA A 417 9.72 5.25 9.83
C ALA A 417 9.98 4.96 11.31
N ALA A 418 11.26 4.82 11.71
CA ALA A 418 11.65 4.68 13.11
C ALA A 418 11.51 5.99 13.90
N ILE A 419 11.92 7.13 13.34
CA ILE A 419 11.75 8.45 13.98
C ILE A 419 10.27 8.76 14.18
N TYR A 420 9.44 8.52 13.19
CA TYR A 420 8.00 8.76 13.28
C TYR A 420 7.31 7.87 14.31
N ARG A 421 7.93 6.77 14.75
CA ARG A 421 7.43 5.94 15.85
C ARG A 421 7.39 6.70 17.18
N GLU A 422 8.35 7.58 17.41
CA GLU A 422 8.38 8.39 18.64
C GLU A 422 7.36 9.55 18.60
N ILE A 423 7.01 10.01 17.41
CA ILE A 423 6.05 11.11 17.20
C ILE A 423 4.60 10.61 17.25
N PHE A 424 4.33 9.47 16.59
CA PHE A 424 3.00 8.86 16.56
C PHE A 424 2.95 7.73 17.60
N LYS A 425 1.92 7.74 18.44
CA LYS A 425 1.75 6.84 19.60
C LYS A 425 2.23 5.40 19.36
N LYS A 426 2.93 4.85 20.35
CA LYS A 426 3.42 3.46 20.39
C LYS A 426 2.25 2.48 20.52
N GLU A 427 1.61 2.13 19.43
CA GLU A 427 0.80 0.92 19.39
C GLU A 427 1.74 -0.27 19.18
N LYS A 428 1.70 -1.23 20.09
CA LYS A 428 2.39 -2.50 19.87
C LYS A 428 1.63 -3.27 18.83
N SER A 429 2.15 -3.35 17.60
CA SER A 429 1.63 -4.28 16.61
C SER A 429 2.39 -5.59 16.76
N GLU A 430 1.72 -6.61 17.29
CA GLU A 430 2.23 -7.97 17.28
C GLU A 430 1.90 -8.59 15.93
N LEU A 431 2.91 -9.20 15.29
CA LEU A 431 2.74 -9.85 14.00
C LEU A 431 2.05 -11.20 14.17
N LEU A 432 0.72 -11.21 14.22
CA LEU A 432 -0.07 -12.44 14.13
C LEU A 432 -0.27 -12.78 12.65
N ILE A 433 0.57 -13.64 12.09
CA ILE A 433 0.44 -14.12 10.71
C ILE A 433 0.17 -15.62 10.72
N GLU A 434 -1.00 -16.02 10.25
CA GLU A 434 -1.22 -17.38 9.80
C GLU A 434 -0.55 -17.60 8.43
N LEU A 435 0.12 -18.72 8.27
CA LEU A 435 0.73 -19.12 7.02
C LEU A 435 -0.28 -19.95 6.20
N PRO A 436 -1.06 -19.32 5.31
CA PRO A 436 -2.00 -20.06 4.49
C PRO A 436 -1.22 -21.02 3.57
N PRO A 437 -1.76 -22.19 3.24
CA PRO A 437 -1.11 -23.10 2.32
C PRO A 437 -0.97 -22.47 0.94
N TYR A 438 0.08 -22.87 0.21
CA TYR A 438 0.28 -22.42 -1.17
C TYR A 438 -0.83 -22.91 -2.08
N HIS A 439 -1.33 -22.03 -2.91
CA HIS A 439 -2.29 -22.38 -3.96
C HIS A 439 -2.08 -21.53 -5.22
N PHE A 440 -2.52 -22.05 -6.34
CA PHE A 440 -2.48 -21.27 -7.58
C PHE A 440 -3.51 -20.12 -7.51
N PRO A 441 -3.08 -18.88 -7.81
CA PRO A 441 -3.97 -17.73 -7.78
C PRO A 441 -5.15 -17.88 -8.75
N SER A 442 -6.30 -17.41 -8.35
CA SER A 442 -7.48 -17.38 -9.22
C SER A 442 -7.42 -16.15 -10.13
N LEU A 443 -7.22 -16.36 -11.45
CA LEU A 443 -7.18 -15.30 -12.45
C LEU A 443 -8.38 -14.35 -12.36
N ARG A 444 -9.58 -14.90 -12.14
CA ARG A 444 -10.81 -14.11 -12.05
C ARG A 444 -10.82 -13.19 -10.83
N VAL A 445 -10.40 -13.68 -9.67
CA VAL A 445 -10.35 -12.92 -8.42
C VAL A 445 -9.24 -11.87 -8.51
N SER A 446 -8.04 -12.27 -8.96
CA SER A 446 -6.90 -11.37 -9.13
C SER A 446 -7.21 -10.24 -10.11
N TRP A 447 -7.89 -10.53 -11.22
CA TRP A 447 -8.33 -9.50 -12.17
C TRP A 447 -9.34 -8.52 -11.55
N TRP A 448 -10.32 -9.02 -10.81
CA TRP A 448 -11.32 -8.16 -10.17
C TRP A 448 -10.72 -7.23 -9.12
N ILE A 449 -9.81 -7.75 -8.29
CA ILE A 449 -9.06 -6.95 -7.31
C ILE A 449 -8.21 -5.90 -8.02
N THR A 450 -7.46 -6.32 -9.04
CA THR A 450 -6.62 -5.44 -9.87
C THR A 450 -7.42 -4.30 -10.48
N TRP A 451 -8.53 -4.62 -11.12
CA TRP A 451 -9.40 -3.63 -11.75
C TRP A 451 -9.96 -2.63 -10.73
N THR A 452 -10.42 -3.12 -9.59
CA THR A 452 -10.98 -2.27 -8.52
C THR A 452 -9.92 -1.30 -7.97
N ARG A 453 -8.70 -1.79 -7.72
CA ARG A 453 -7.58 -0.97 -7.24
C ARG A 453 -7.13 0.05 -8.31
N SER A 454 -6.99 -0.38 -9.56
CA SER A 454 -6.53 0.48 -10.66
C SER A 454 -7.58 1.53 -11.06
N LYS A 455 -8.87 1.19 -11.04
CA LYS A 455 -9.96 2.14 -11.25
C LYS A 455 -9.93 3.28 -10.21
N ALA A 456 -9.65 2.95 -8.95
CA ALA A 456 -9.55 3.95 -7.89
C ALA A 456 -8.44 4.98 -8.16
N PHE A 457 -7.33 4.58 -8.80
CA PHE A 457 -6.27 5.49 -9.20
C PHE A 457 -6.77 6.53 -10.21
N ILE A 458 -7.43 6.11 -11.29
CA ILE A 458 -7.94 7.04 -12.33
C ILE A 458 -8.85 8.10 -11.71
N PHE A 459 -9.83 7.67 -10.91
CA PHE A 459 -10.85 8.59 -10.37
C PHE A 459 -10.35 9.48 -9.23
N LYS A 460 -9.36 9.02 -8.44
CA LYS A 460 -8.85 9.79 -7.30
C LYS A 460 -7.63 10.63 -7.68
N VAL A 461 -6.63 9.98 -8.27
CA VAL A 461 -5.33 10.61 -8.56
C VAL A 461 -5.34 11.29 -9.93
N GLY A 462 -5.97 10.70 -10.94
CA GLY A 462 -6.03 11.23 -12.30
C GLY A 462 -6.64 12.63 -12.36
N LYS A 463 -7.71 12.91 -11.60
CA LYS A 463 -8.30 14.26 -11.53
C LYS A 463 -7.29 15.32 -11.05
N ILE A 464 -6.46 14.95 -10.08
CA ILE A 464 -5.47 15.89 -9.53
C ILE A 464 -4.36 16.14 -10.54
N ILE A 465 -3.90 15.11 -11.25
CA ILE A 465 -2.89 15.24 -12.32
C ILE A 465 -3.42 16.17 -13.41
N LEU A 466 -4.65 15.97 -13.87
CA LEU A 466 -5.25 16.80 -14.91
C LEU A 466 -5.38 18.27 -14.47
N LEU A 467 -5.90 18.53 -13.28
CA LEU A 467 -6.02 19.88 -12.73
C LEU A 467 -4.65 20.57 -12.66
N PHE A 468 -3.61 19.83 -12.27
CA PHE A 468 -2.26 20.37 -12.16
C PHE A 468 -1.61 20.62 -13.52
N SER A 469 -1.88 19.77 -14.51
CA SER A 469 -1.43 19.99 -15.89
C SER A 469 -2.02 21.29 -16.46
N ILE A 470 -3.31 21.52 -16.25
CA ILE A 470 -3.98 22.77 -16.63
C ILE A 470 -3.39 23.97 -15.87
N PHE A 471 -3.10 23.81 -14.58
CA PHE A 471 -2.49 24.87 -13.78
C PHE A 471 -1.09 25.25 -14.28
N ILE A 472 -0.26 24.30 -14.67
CA ILE A 472 1.07 24.59 -15.26
C ILE A 472 0.95 25.25 -16.62
N TRP A 473 0.03 24.78 -17.46
CA TRP A 473 -0.26 25.47 -18.72
C TRP A 473 -0.61 26.94 -18.46
N PHE A 474 -1.46 27.22 -17.47
CA PHE A 474 -1.82 28.57 -17.08
C PHE A 474 -0.58 29.39 -16.67
N LEU A 475 0.28 28.85 -15.80
CA LEU A 475 1.53 29.51 -15.40
C LEU A 475 2.44 29.80 -16.61
N ASN A 476 2.53 28.87 -17.55
CA ASN A 476 3.34 29.00 -18.75
C ASN A 476 2.79 30.08 -19.68
N SER A 477 1.50 30.10 -19.91
CA SER A 477 0.82 31.08 -20.78
C SER A 477 0.97 32.54 -20.29
N PHE A 478 1.12 32.72 -18.97
CA PHE A 478 1.36 34.05 -18.37
C PHE A 478 2.85 34.38 -18.16
N GLY A 479 3.78 33.53 -18.65
CA GLY A 479 5.22 33.75 -18.50
C GLY A 479 5.74 33.65 -17.06
N LEU A 480 4.92 33.20 -16.14
CA LEU A 480 5.29 33.03 -14.72
C LEU A 480 6.31 31.92 -14.50
N THR A 481 6.43 30.99 -15.45
CA THR A 481 7.38 29.85 -15.39
C THR A 481 8.83 30.35 -15.37
N VAL A 482 9.19 31.36 -16.17
CA VAL A 482 10.54 31.94 -16.17
C VAL A 482 10.84 32.62 -14.83
N PHE A 483 9.87 33.36 -14.28
CA PHE A 483 10.01 34.00 -12.98
C PHE A 483 10.20 32.96 -11.86
N LEU A 484 9.36 31.90 -11.83
CA LEU A 484 9.47 30.83 -10.85
C LEU A 484 10.76 30.03 -11.02
N GLY A 485 11.20 29.81 -12.27
CA GLY A 485 12.47 29.15 -12.56
C GLY A 485 13.65 29.91 -11.96
N LYS A 486 13.70 31.26 -12.15
CA LYS A 486 14.72 32.13 -11.53
C LYS A 486 14.67 32.12 -9.99
N LEU A 487 13.46 32.09 -9.41
CA LEU A 487 13.29 32.03 -7.96
C LEU A 487 13.84 30.74 -7.38
N ILE A 488 13.57 29.61 -8.04
CA ILE A 488 14.08 28.29 -7.64
C ILE A 488 15.60 28.22 -7.85
N ALA A 489 16.10 28.67 -9.01
CA ALA A 489 17.53 28.72 -9.27
C ALA A 489 18.29 29.50 -8.19
N LYS A 490 17.72 30.63 -7.72
CA LYS A 490 18.31 31.42 -6.62
C LYS A 490 18.44 30.59 -5.32
N ALA A 491 17.54 29.64 -5.05
CA ALA A 491 17.67 28.77 -3.90
C ALA A 491 18.87 27.82 -4.02
N PHE A 492 19.35 27.54 -5.25
CA PHE A 492 20.51 26.70 -5.51
C PHE A 492 21.83 27.51 -5.69
N SER A 493 21.79 28.81 -5.52
CA SER A 493 23.00 29.66 -5.56
C SER A 493 24.10 29.23 -4.56
N PRO A 494 23.83 28.69 -3.36
CA PRO A 494 24.87 28.19 -2.46
C PRO A 494 25.72 27.04 -3.03
N ILE A 495 25.18 26.30 -4.00
CA ILE A 495 25.91 25.24 -4.71
C ILE A 495 26.36 25.66 -6.11
N GLY A 496 26.25 26.99 -6.43
CA GLY A 496 26.69 27.56 -7.69
C GLY A 496 25.85 27.22 -8.91
N ILE A 497 24.56 26.87 -8.72
CA ILE A 497 23.61 26.59 -9.81
C ILE A 497 22.66 27.78 -9.94
N GLU A 498 22.72 28.50 -11.09
CA GLU A 498 21.90 29.67 -11.34
C GLU A 498 21.02 29.56 -12.59
N SER A 499 21.02 28.41 -13.27
CA SER A 499 20.22 28.18 -14.48
C SER A 499 18.72 28.25 -14.20
N SER A 500 18.04 29.19 -14.85
CA SER A 500 16.57 29.34 -14.79
C SER A 500 15.85 28.17 -15.42
N GLU A 501 16.44 27.55 -16.44
CA GLU A 501 15.94 26.39 -17.16
C GLU A 501 15.91 25.17 -16.25
N LEU A 502 16.99 24.98 -15.47
CA LEU A 502 17.04 23.92 -14.48
C LEU A 502 16.05 24.16 -13.33
N GLY A 503 15.95 25.39 -12.85
CA GLY A 503 14.96 25.77 -11.84
C GLY A 503 13.53 25.47 -12.29
N PHE A 504 13.20 25.79 -13.54
CA PHE A 504 11.90 25.45 -14.13
C PHE A 504 11.70 23.94 -14.29
N ALA A 505 12.73 23.22 -14.76
CA ALA A 505 12.67 21.77 -14.87
C ALA A 505 12.40 21.08 -13.53
N LEU A 506 13.01 21.54 -12.45
CA LEU A 506 12.75 21.03 -11.10
C LEU A 506 11.31 21.31 -10.63
N LEU A 507 10.73 22.44 -11.02
CA LEU A 507 9.34 22.75 -10.75
C LEU A 507 8.39 21.83 -11.50
N VAL A 508 8.62 21.61 -12.79
CA VAL A 508 7.84 20.67 -13.60
C VAL A 508 8.00 19.25 -13.09
N GLY A 509 9.19 18.88 -12.65
CA GLY A 509 9.49 17.61 -12.00
C GLY A 509 8.71 17.33 -10.70
N PHE A 510 8.06 18.33 -10.13
CA PHE A 510 7.11 18.17 -9.05
C PHE A 510 5.81 17.49 -9.49
N ILE A 511 5.41 17.63 -10.75
CA ILE A 511 4.25 16.94 -11.30
C ILE A 511 4.60 15.49 -11.57
N ALA A 512 5.62 15.29 -12.40
CA ALA A 512 6.13 13.99 -12.79
C ALA A 512 7.64 14.09 -13.02
N LYS A 513 8.41 13.23 -12.38
CA LYS A 513 9.88 13.34 -12.33
C LYS A 513 10.55 13.21 -13.69
N GLU A 514 10.00 12.38 -14.56
CA GLU A 514 10.44 12.19 -15.93
C GLU A 514 10.31 13.47 -16.78
N MET A 515 9.43 14.38 -16.43
CA MET A 515 9.24 15.65 -17.14
C MET A 515 10.41 16.63 -16.94
N ILE A 516 11.31 16.38 -15.99
CA ILE A 516 12.53 17.19 -15.82
C ILE A 516 13.33 17.18 -17.13
N ILE A 517 13.52 16.03 -17.73
CA ILE A 517 14.31 15.87 -18.96
C ILE A 517 13.60 16.52 -20.14
N SER A 518 12.30 16.27 -20.30
CA SER A 518 11.50 16.85 -21.38
C SER A 518 11.43 18.38 -21.28
N SER A 519 11.31 18.92 -20.07
CA SER A 519 11.28 20.38 -19.90
C SER A 519 12.64 21.02 -20.17
N LEU A 520 13.75 20.36 -19.85
CA LEU A 520 15.08 20.81 -20.25
C LEU A 520 15.24 20.78 -21.79
N ALA A 521 14.80 19.69 -22.43
CA ALA A 521 14.84 19.56 -23.89
C ALA A 521 14.08 20.70 -24.59
N ILE A 522 12.90 21.05 -24.10
CA ILE A 522 12.10 22.17 -24.62
C ILE A 522 12.83 23.49 -24.38
N SER A 523 13.41 23.71 -23.19
CA SER A 523 14.06 24.96 -22.84
C SER A 523 15.35 25.21 -23.65
N PHE A 524 16.09 24.15 -23.99
CA PHE A 524 17.32 24.26 -24.78
C PHE A 524 17.10 24.04 -26.30
N GLY A 525 15.88 23.68 -26.73
CA GLY A 525 15.54 23.50 -28.14
C GLY A 525 16.22 22.32 -28.82
N THR A 526 16.70 21.33 -28.04
CA THR A 526 17.37 20.11 -28.56
C THR A 526 16.86 18.89 -27.82
N SER A 527 16.72 17.76 -28.54
CA SER A 527 16.38 16.48 -27.97
C SER A 527 17.60 15.69 -27.48
N ASN A 528 18.80 16.16 -27.78
CA ASN A 528 20.03 15.49 -27.34
C ASN A 528 20.36 15.84 -25.89
N ILE A 529 20.11 14.88 -25.00
CA ILE A 529 20.28 15.07 -23.55
C ILE A 529 21.73 15.39 -23.18
N PHE A 530 22.72 14.80 -23.87
CA PHE A 530 24.13 15.05 -23.62
C PHE A 530 24.52 16.49 -23.96
N GLU A 531 23.94 17.06 -25.01
CA GLU A 531 24.13 18.44 -25.39
C GLU A 531 23.50 19.40 -24.35
N ILE A 532 22.29 19.08 -23.88
CA ILE A 532 21.61 19.84 -22.82
C ILE A 532 22.46 19.86 -21.54
N LEU A 533 22.96 18.70 -21.10
CA LEU A 533 23.75 18.60 -19.88
C LEU A 533 25.12 19.31 -20.03
N SER A 534 25.71 19.32 -21.23
CA SER A 534 26.94 20.07 -21.51
C SER A 534 26.71 21.58 -21.45
N GLN A 535 25.57 22.09 -21.97
CA GLN A 535 25.21 23.50 -21.94
C GLN A 535 24.90 24.01 -20.52
N LEU A 536 24.45 23.11 -19.61
CA LEU A 536 24.25 23.48 -18.21
C LEU A 536 25.56 23.80 -17.48
N GLY A 537 26.73 23.35 -17.99
CA GLY A 537 28.05 23.68 -17.45
C GLY A 537 28.29 23.25 -16.00
N LEU A 538 27.60 22.22 -15.52
CA LEU A 538 27.68 21.78 -14.13
C LEU A 538 29.02 21.06 -13.86
N SER A 539 29.64 21.37 -12.75
CA SER A 539 30.77 20.58 -12.24
C SER A 539 30.29 19.20 -11.74
N MET A 540 31.21 18.25 -11.61
CA MET A 540 30.90 16.90 -11.10
C MET A 540 30.27 16.93 -9.69
N ALA A 541 30.75 17.82 -8.82
CA ALA A 541 30.22 18.01 -7.47
C ALA A 541 28.79 18.56 -7.50
N GLN A 542 28.53 19.55 -8.36
CA GLN A 542 27.18 20.11 -8.56
C GLN A 542 26.21 19.08 -9.12
N ALA A 543 26.65 18.29 -10.10
CA ALA A 543 25.85 17.23 -10.70
C ALA A 543 25.46 16.16 -9.68
N PHE A 544 26.41 15.69 -8.88
CA PHE A 544 26.14 14.71 -7.85
C PHE A 544 25.20 15.25 -6.75
N ALA A 545 25.42 16.49 -6.31
CA ALA A 545 24.53 17.16 -5.37
C ALA A 545 23.10 17.31 -5.93
N LEU A 546 22.97 17.63 -7.23
CA LEU A 546 21.69 17.70 -7.92
C LEU A 546 21.00 16.33 -8.02
N ILE A 547 21.76 15.26 -8.30
CA ILE A 547 21.24 13.88 -8.29
C ILE A 547 20.66 13.54 -6.91
N ILE A 548 21.34 13.88 -5.81
CA ILE A 548 20.84 13.68 -4.45
C ILE A 548 19.55 14.50 -4.22
N PHE A 549 19.50 15.75 -4.67
CA PHE A 549 18.29 16.55 -4.58
C PHE A 549 17.11 15.89 -5.31
N ILE A 550 17.31 15.55 -6.59
CA ILE A 550 16.27 14.91 -7.43
C ILE A 550 15.80 13.59 -6.82
N SER A 551 16.70 12.86 -6.15
CA SER A 551 16.38 11.59 -5.49
C SER A 551 15.44 11.77 -4.31
N PHE A 552 15.59 12.79 -3.50
CA PHE A 552 14.91 12.91 -2.20
C PHE A 552 13.96 14.08 -2.04
N TYR A 553 13.95 15.08 -2.99
CA TYR A 553 12.99 16.16 -2.89
C TYR A 553 11.54 15.66 -3.09
N THR A 554 10.59 16.50 -2.78
CA THR A 554 9.16 16.22 -2.75
C THR A 554 8.70 15.23 -3.83
N PRO A 555 7.89 14.23 -3.51
CA PRO A 555 7.39 13.25 -4.48
C PRO A 555 6.49 13.93 -5.53
N CYS A 556 6.18 13.18 -6.60
CA CYS A 556 5.24 13.65 -7.60
C CYS A 556 3.85 13.93 -6.97
N ILE A 557 3.09 14.81 -7.59
CA ILE A 557 1.78 15.22 -7.09
C ILE A 557 0.81 14.05 -6.91
N ALA A 558 0.93 13.02 -7.76
CA ALA A 558 0.16 11.79 -7.65
C ALA A 558 0.42 11.06 -6.33
N THR A 559 1.68 11.04 -5.86
CA THR A 559 2.04 10.44 -4.57
C THR A 559 1.49 11.27 -3.41
N LEU A 560 1.56 12.60 -3.49
CA LEU A 560 0.97 13.48 -2.47
C LEU A 560 -0.55 13.29 -2.36
N ALA A 561 -1.22 13.15 -3.50
CA ALA A 561 -2.63 12.82 -3.54
C ALA A 561 -2.91 11.47 -2.88
N ALA A 562 -2.12 10.44 -3.17
CA ALA A 562 -2.26 9.13 -2.53
C ALA A 562 -2.07 9.21 -1.01
N ILE A 563 -1.02 9.92 -0.54
CA ILE A 563 -0.79 10.15 0.89
C ILE A 563 -1.98 10.87 1.53
N TYR A 564 -2.50 11.93 0.91
CA TYR A 564 -3.67 12.63 1.41
C TYR A 564 -4.90 11.73 1.55
N TYR A 565 -5.16 10.87 0.55
CA TYR A 565 -6.28 9.93 0.60
C TYR A 565 -6.12 8.85 1.67
N GLU A 566 -4.88 8.47 2.02
CA GLU A 566 -4.63 7.51 3.09
C GLU A 566 -4.71 8.14 4.48
N ILE A 567 -4.11 9.34 4.65
CA ILE A 567 -3.96 10.00 5.96
C ILE A 567 -5.18 10.87 6.29
N ARG A 568 -5.80 11.49 5.27
CA ARG A 568 -6.92 12.46 5.38
C ARG A 568 -6.65 13.64 6.32
N ASN A 569 -5.39 13.98 6.52
CA ASN A 569 -4.97 15.10 7.35
C ASN A 569 -4.03 16.01 6.54
N LEU A 570 -4.57 17.16 6.13
CA LEU A 570 -3.83 18.14 5.31
C LEU A 570 -2.61 18.72 6.07
N LYS A 571 -2.71 18.91 7.38
CA LYS A 571 -1.61 19.46 8.20
C LYS A 571 -0.42 18.52 8.19
N ILE A 572 -0.64 17.23 8.42
CA ILE A 572 0.42 16.21 8.39
C ILE A 572 1.06 16.13 6.99
N LEU A 573 0.24 16.17 5.94
CA LEU A 573 0.74 16.19 4.57
C LEU A 573 1.64 17.39 4.30
N LEU A 574 1.21 18.61 4.64
CA LEU A 574 1.99 19.83 4.43
C LEU A 574 3.31 19.82 5.21
N ILE A 575 3.27 19.38 6.48
CA ILE A 575 4.48 19.23 7.29
C ILE A 575 5.45 18.24 6.64
N SER A 576 4.94 17.11 6.14
CA SER A 576 5.75 16.09 5.46
C SER A 576 6.40 16.64 4.18
N ILE A 577 5.67 17.43 3.38
CA ILE A 577 6.20 18.06 2.15
C ILE A 577 7.35 19.02 2.49
N VAL A 578 7.11 19.94 3.44
CA VAL A 578 8.11 20.93 3.86
C VAL A 578 9.33 20.22 4.43
N PHE A 579 9.14 19.22 5.29
CA PHE A 579 10.22 18.45 5.86
C PHE A 579 11.07 17.74 4.80
N GLN A 580 10.44 17.07 3.83
CA GLN A 580 11.16 16.39 2.75
C GLN A 580 11.95 17.36 1.88
N LEU A 581 11.37 18.51 1.55
CA LEU A 581 12.05 19.53 0.76
C LEU A 581 13.28 20.06 1.48
N LEU A 582 13.13 20.42 2.76
CA LEU A 582 14.24 20.93 3.58
C LEU A 582 15.32 19.85 3.79
N PHE A 583 14.93 18.60 4.02
CA PHE A 583 15.85 17.50 4.19
C PHE A 583 16.63 17.19 2.90
N ALA A 584 15.96 17.15 1.75
CA ALA A 584 16.63 16.96 0.45
C ALA A 584 17.60 18.11 0.17
N TYR A 585 17.20 19.34 0.43
CA TYR A 585 18.06 20.53 0.26
C TYR A 585 19.26 20.49 1.20
N PHE A 586 19.07 20.12 2.46
CA PHE A 586 20.16 19.93 3.42
C PHE A 586 21.17 18.87 2.94
N LEU A 587 20.67 17.69 2.53
CA LEU A 587 21.55 16.63 1.99
C LEU A 587 22.33 17.12 0.76
N THR A 588 21.71 17.91 -0.09
CA THR A 588 22.32 18.49 -1.29
C THR A 588 23.51 19.39 -0.94
N ILE A 589 23.32 20.31 0.01
CA ILE A 589 24.38 21.20 0.47
C ILE A 589 25.51 20.41 1.13
N VAL A 590 25.19 19.48 2.02
CA VAL A 590 26.20 18.62 2.68
C VAL A 590 27.01 17.85 1.65
N THR A 591 26.34 17.23 0.68
CA THR A 591 27.02 16.48 -0.39
C THR A 591 27.92 17.37 -1.23
N TYR A 592 27.45 18.54 -1.62
CA TYR A 592 28.24 19.53 -2.37
C TYR A 592 29.49 19.95 -1.59
N THR A 593 29.31 20.31 -0.32
CA THR A 593 30.41 20.76 0.54
C THR A 593 31.47 19.66 0.74
N ILE A 594 31.06 18.41 0.94
CA ILE A 594 31.99 17.27 1.09
C ILE A 594 32.79 17.02 -0.19
N LEU A 595 32.19 17.21 -1.36
CA LEU A 595 32.85 16.95 -2.65
C LEU A 595 33.71 18.14 -3.12
N THR A 596 33.58 19.31 -2.52
CA THR A 596 34.37 20.51 -2.85
C THR A 596 35.49 20.78 -1.85
N LEU A 597 35.48 20.10 -0.68
CA LEU A 597 36.59 20.03 0.27
C LEU A 597 37.65 19.03 -0.19
#